data_ab9019b9024f96238815b66ce14bc242
#
_entry.id   ab9019b9024f96238815b66ce14bc242
#
_cell.length_a   1.000
_cell.length_b   1.000
_cell.length_c   1.000
_cell.angle_alpha   90.00
_cell.angle_beta   90.00
_cell.angle_gamma   90.00
#
_symmetry.space_group_name_H-M   'P 1'
#
loop_
_entity.id
_entity.type
_entity.pdbx_description
1 polymer ?
#
loop_
_entity_poly.entity_id
_entity_poly.type
_entity_poly.pdbx_seq_one_letter_code
_entity_poly.pdbx_strand_id
1 'polypeptide(L)'
;MLHKVIIQLDPITYGKLKDDFTANRGEKMLQLMELYRGSDPTIEINAKQLEINSTSFYTLKSRLQDKVQRALFENASDVYADLLKNLASIPYLVNNTPRESAILLLEYLAEELRKADQPLELAQVYAAMKEMHSWSQDYYHYEQQYNKSIAYALAIEKGQEVRTHFSRECAVYCLTHQGVID
;
A
#
# COMPACT_ATOMS: atom_id res chain seq x y z
N MET A 1 -3.06 -18.62 -6.64
CA MET A 1 -3.18 -17.29 -6.01
C MET A 1 -3.85 -16.27 -6.97
N LEU A 2 -3.34 -16.03 -8.18
CA LEU A 2 -3.87 -15.05 -9.15
C LEU A 2 -5.37 -15.25 -9.45
N HIS A 3 -5.83 -16.50 -9.63
CA HIS A 3 -7.23 -16.84 -9.92
C HIS A 3 -8.19 -16.28 -8.85
N LYS A 4 -7.87 -16.51 -7.55
CA LYS A 4 -8.69 -16.00 -6.43
C LYS A 4 -8.75 -14.47 -6.41
N VAL A 5 -7.65 -13.81 -6.75
CA VAL A 5 -7.60 -12.34 -6.83
C VAL A 5 -8.50 -11.82 -7.95
N ILE A 6 -8.44 -12.42 -9.15
CA ILE A 6 -9.24 -11.97 -10.30
C ILE A 6 -10.75 -12.14 -10.04
N ILE A 7 -11.17 -13.21 -9.38
CA ILE A 7 -12.58 -13.41 -9.01
C ILE A 7 -13.07 -12.31 -8.05
N GLN A 8 -12.20 -11.87 -7.14
CA GLN A 8 -12.53 -10.88 -6.11
C GLN A 8 -12.34 -9.42 -6.57
N LEU A 9 -11.86 -9.19 -7.79
CA LEU A 9 -11.75 -7.83 -8.35
C LEU A 9 -13.12 -7.14 -8.37
N ASP A 10 -13.16 -5.91 -7.88
CA ASP A 10 -14.33 -5.05 -8.00
C ASP A 10 -14.65 -4.76 -9.49
N PRO A 11 -15.91 -4.47 -9.82
CA PRO A 11 -16.33 -4.26 -11.21
C PRO A 11 -15.60 -3.11 -11.91
N ILE A 12 -15.19 -2.06 -11.17
CA ILE A 12 -14.54 -0.87 -11.73
C ILE A 12 -13.11 -1.23 -12.16
N THR A 13 -12.33 -1.85 -11.26
CA THR A 13 -10.97 -2.31 -11.55
C THR A 13 -10.94 -3.33 -12.67
N TYR A 14 -11.89 -4.27 -12.67
CA TYR A 14 -12.01 -5.25 -13.74
C TYR A 14 -12.31 -4.58 -15.09
N GLY A 15 -13.22 -3.60 -15.13
CA GLY A 15 -13.55 -2.82 -16.33
C GLY A 15 -12.33 -2.09 -16.88
N LYS A 16 -11.59 -1.36 -16.04
CA LYS A 16 -10.36 -0.67 -16.42
C LYS A 16 -9.31 -1.60 -17.05
N LEU A 17 -9.10 -2.78 -16.44
CA LEU A 17 -8.17 -3.77 -16.98
C LEU A 17 -8.64 -4.31 -18.34
N LYS A 18 -9.93 -4.55 -18.49
CA LYS A 18 -10.54 -4.99 -19.76
C LYS A 18 -10.34 -3.96 -20.86
N ASP A 19 -10.57 -2.69 -20.56
CA ASP A 19 -10.38 -1.59 -21.50
C ASP A 19 -8.90 -1.42 -21.88
N ASP A 20 -7.98 -1.51 -20.91
CA ASP A 20 -6.52 -1.46 -21.14
C ASP A 20 -6.07 -2.61 -22.08
N PHE A 21 -6.54 -3.83 -21.84
CA PHE A 21 -6.18 -4.97 -22.70
C PHE A 21 -6.76 -4.85 -24.09
N THR A 22 -7.96 -4.32 -24.24
CA THR A 22 -8.59 -4.09 -25.55
C THR A 22 -7.83 -3.01 -26.34
N ALA A 23 -7.50 -1.90 -25.70
CA ALA A 23 -6.76 -0.80 -26.32
C ALA A 23 -5.32 -1.19 -26.74
N ASN A 24 -4.65 -2.04 -25.96
CA ASN A 24 -3.25 -2.42 -26.13
C ASN A 24 -3.04 -3.77 -26.85
N ARG A 25 -4.04 -4.27 -27.58
CA ARG A 25 -4.00 -5.56 -28.28
C ARG A 25 -3.63 -6.75 -27.38
N GLY A 26 -4.07 -6.68 -26.13
CA GLY A 26 -3.82 -7.70 -25.11
C GLY A 26 -4.83 -8.86 -25.13
N GLU A 27 -5.31 -9.30 -26.32
CA GLU A 27 -6.39 -10.28 -26.47
C GLU A 27 -6.18 -11.56 -25.66
N LYS A 28 -4.97 -12.11 -25.66
CA LYS A 28 -4.65 -13.33 -24.89
C LYS A 28 -4.65 -13.10 -23.37
N MET A 29 -4.28 -11.88 -22.91
CA MET A 29 -4.41 -11.52 -21.49
C MET A 29 -5.85 -11.35 -21.07
N LEU A 30 -6.65 -10.73 -21.93
CA LEU A 30 -8.09 -10.60 -21.73
C LEU A 30 -8.76 -11.98 -21.65
N GLN A 31 -8.49 -12.88 -22.60
CA GLN A 31 -9.00 -14.25 -22.59
C GLN A 31 -8.61 -14.99 -21.30
N LEU A 32 -7.35 -14.88 -20.86
CA LEU A 32 -6.90 -15.50 -19.62
C LEU A 32 -7.62 -14.91 -18.40
N MET A 33 -7.81 -13.59 -18.34
CA MET A 33 -8.52 -12.91 -17.27
C MET A 33 -10.00 -13.35 -17.22
N GLU A 34 -10.67 -13.45 -18.36
CA GLU A 34 -12.05 -13.89 -18.47
C GLU A 34 -12.21 -15.37 -18.07
N LEU A 35 -11.26 -16.23 -18.46
CA LEU A 35 -11.22 -17.63 -18.03
C LEU A 35 -11.09 -17.74 -16.51
N TYR A 36 -10.20 -16.96 -15.91
CA TYR A 36 -10.08 -16.95 -14.44
C TYR A 36 -11.35 -16.46 -13.75
N ARG A 37 -12.04 -15.47 -14.30
CA ARG A 37 -13.27 -14.95 -13.69
C ARG A 37 -14.47 -15.88 -13.83
N GLY A 38 -14.54 -16.63 -14.94
CA GLY A 38 -15.64 -17.55 -15.24
C GLY A 38 -15.47 -18.97 -14.73
N SER A 39 -14.30 -19.32 -14.20
CA SER A 39 -13.97 -20.68 -13.77
C SER A 39 -13.98 -20.82 -12.25
N ASP A 40 -14.26 -22.03 -11.76
CA ASP A 40 -14.09 -22.36 -10.35
C ASP A 40 -12.62 -22.20 -9.93
N PRO A 41 -12.32 -21.59 -8.78
CA PRO A 41 -10.94 -21.38 -8.28
C PRO A 41 -10.14 -22.67 -8.09
N THR A 42 -10.79 -23.81 -8.01
CA THR A 42 -10.17 -25.13 -7.88
C THR A 42 -9.72 -25.70 -9.22
N ILE A 43 -10.22 -25.17 -10.35
CA ILE A 43 -9.90 -25.63 -11.69
C ILE A 43 -8.57 -24.99 -12.14
N GLU A 44 -7.62 -25.82 -12.54
CA GLU A 44 -6.34 -25.35 -13.06
C GLU A 44 -6.47 -24.98 -14.55
N ILE A 45 -6.34 -23.69 -14.84
CA ILE A 45 -6.31 -23.18 -16.21
C ILE A 45 -4.93 -23.43 -16.81
N ASN A 46 -4.87 -24.01 -17.99
CA ASN A 46 -3.64 -24.42 -18.65
C ASN A 46 -3.47 -23.82 -20.05
N ALA A 47 -2.27 -23.98 -20.62
CA ALA A 47 -1.88 -23.41 -21.90
C ALA A 47 -2.76 -23.87 -23.08
N LYS A 48 -3.36 -25.08 -23.01
CA LYS A 48 -4.21 -25.64 -24.08
C LYS A 48 -5.50 -24.85 -24.26
N GLN A 49 -6.07 -24.28 -23.19
CA GLN A 49 -7.32 -23.49 -23.25
C GLN A 49 -7.14 -22.16 -24.00
N LEU A 50 -5.90 -21.69 -24.11
CA LEU A 50 -5.55 -20.46 -24.84
C LEU A 50 -4.84 -20.75 -26.16
N GLU A 51 -4.69 -22.00 -26.55
CA GLU A 51 -3.97 -22.42 -27.76
C GLU A 51 -2.56 -21.85 -27.87
N ILE A 52 -1.82 -21.85 -26.75
CA ILE A 52 -0.44 -21.37 -26.66
C ILE A 52 0.47 -22.42 -26.02
N ASN A 53 1.78 -22.28 -26.20
CA ASN A 53 2.74 -23.16 -25.56
C ASN A 53 2.91 -22.85 -24.06
N SER A 54 3.43 -23.79 -23.30
CA SER A 54 3.59 -23.66 -21.84
C SER A 54 4.45 -22.45 -21.44
N THR A 55 5.54 -22.18 -22.14
CA THR A 55 6.44 -21.05 -21.85
C THR A 55 5.70 -19.71 -22.03
N SER A 56 4.97 -19.56 -23.14
CA SER A 56 4.15 -18.38 -23.41
C SER A 56 3.03 -18.21 -22.38
N PHE A 57 2.44 -19.31 -21.91
CA PHE A 57 1.42 -19.28 -20.88
C PHE A 57 1.95 -18.74 -19.55
N TYR A 58 3.11 -19.21 -19.08
CA TYR A 58 3.71 -18.71 -17.83
C TYR A 58 4.10 -17.23 -17.95
N THR A 59 4.62 -16.82 -19.10
CA THR A 59 4.93 -15.40 -19.36
C THR A 59 3.67 -14.54 -19.35
N LEU A 60 2.60 -15.02 -20.00
CA LEU A 60 1.31 -14.33 -20.03
C LEU A 60 0.69 -14.21 -18.64
N LYS A 61 0.74 -15.29 -17.86
CA LYS A 61 0.26 -15.34 -16.48
C LYS A 61 1.00 -14.35 -15.58
N SER A 62 2.35 -14.29 -15.70
CA SER A 62 3.17 -13.32 -14.96
C SER A 62 2.80 -11.88 -15.32
N ARG A 63 2.71 -11.57 -16.62
CA ARG A 63 2.31 -10.23 -17.07
C ARG A 63 0.90 -9.83 -16.63
N LEU A 64 -0.04 -10.77 -16.65
CA LEU A 64 -1.39 -10.53 -16.14
C LEU A 64 -1.35 -10.25 -14.64
N GLN A 65 -0.55 -11.01 -13.88
CA GLN A 65 -0.38 -10.78 -12.44
C GLN A 65 0.17 -9.38 -12.16
N ASP A 66 1.22 -8.95 -12.89
CA ASP A 66 1.83 -7.63 -12.74
C ASP A 66 0.80 -6.50 -13.05
N LYS A 67 -0.01 -6.67 -14.10
CA LYS A 67 -1.05 -5.71 -14.47
C LYS A 67 -2.15 -5.64 -13.41
N VAL A 68 -2.63 -6.77 -12.91
CA VAL A 68 -3.63 -6.83 -11.83
C VAL A 68 -3.09 -6.16 -10.56
N GLN A 69 -1.86 -6.45 -10.18
CA GLN A 69 -1.23 -5.82 -9.02
C GLN A 69 -1.15 -4.30 -9.18
N ARG A 70 -0.68 -3.82 -10.34
CA ARG A 70 -0.62 -2.36 -10.61
C ARG A 70 -2.00 -1.71 -10.52
N ALA A 71 -3.01 -2.29 -11.14
CA ALA A 71 -4.37 -1.75 -11.10
C ALA A 71 -4.95 -1.70 -9.68
N LEU A 72 -4.64 -2.68 -8.83
CA LEU A 72 -5.01 -2.67 -7.42
C LEU A 72 -4.31 -1.55 -6.65
N PHE A 73 -3.00 -1.33 -6.90
CA PHE A 73 -2.25 -0.24 -6.29
C PHE A 73 -2.67 1.14 -6.82
N GLU A 74 -2.98 1.27 -8.11
CA GLU A 74 -3.46 2.53 -8.71
C GLU A 74 -4.82 2.96 -8.13
N ASN A 75 -5.69 2.01 -7.81
CA ASN A 75 -6.94 2.30 -7.13
C ASN A 75 -6.76 2.63 -5.63
N ALA A 76 -5.65 2.20 -5.03
CA ALA A 76 -5.23 2.58 -3.69
C ALA A 76 -4.46 3.92 -3.68
N SER A 77 -4.34 4.63 -4.83
CA SER A 77 -3.75 5.97 -4.90
C SER A 77 -4.70 6.99 -4.29
N ASP A 78 -4.60 7.08 -3.01
CA ASP A 78 -5.24 8.05 -2.14
C ASP A 78 -4.27 9.22 -1.87
N VAL A 79 -4.79 10.28 -1.30
CA VAL A 79 -4.04 11.43 -0.75
C VAL A 79 -2.78 10.98 0.01
N TYR A 80 -2.85 9.84 0.69
CA TYR A 80 -1.72 9.25 1.40
C TYR A 80 -0.56 8.81 0.48
N ALA A 81 -0.84 8.30 -0.72
CA ALA A 81 0.22 7.92 -1.67
C ALA A 81 1.03 9.14 -2.13
N ASP A 82 0.38 10.30 -2.31
CA ASP A 82 1.06 11.54 -2.65
C ASP A 82 1.87 12.09 -1.47
N LEU A 83 1.37 11.96 -0.25
CA LEU A 83 2.14 12.28 0.96
C LEU A 83 3.40 11.42 1.07
N LEU A 84 3.33 10.12 0.78
CA LEU A 84 4.50 9.23 0.78
C LEU A 84 5.52 9.60 -0.30
N LYS A 85 5.09 10.01 -1.49
CA LYS A 85 6.00 10.52 -2.55
C LYS A 85 6.72 11.78 -2.09
N ASN A 86 5.98 12.72 -1.47
CA ASN A 86 6.55 13.93 -0.91
C ASN A 86 7.55 13.62 0.21
N LEU A 87 7.23 12.66 1.08
CA LEU A 87 8.11 12.19 2.13
C LEU A 87 9.42 11.62 1.55
N ALA A 88 9.33 10.78 0.53
CA ALA A 88 10.50 10.21 -0.15
C ALA A 88 11.39 11.29 -0.80
N SER A 89 10.86 12.48 -1.08
CA SER A 89 11.63 13.60 -1.64
C SER A 89 12.36 14.45 -0.59
N ILE A 90 12.15 14.23 0.70
CA ILE A 90 12.78 15.01 1.79
C ILE A 90 14.31 15.11 1.64
N PRO A 91 15.07 14.03 1.40
CA PRO A 91 16.53 14.14 1.25
C PRO A 91 16.95 15.04 0.09
N TYR A 92 16.19 15.03 -1.00
CA TYR A 92 16.42 15.92 -2.12
C TYR A 92 16.12 17.38 -1.75
N LEU A 93 15.00 17.64 -1.09
CA LEU A 93 14.60 18.99 -0.66
C LEU A 93 15.65 19.61 0.27
N VAL A 94 16.08 18.85 1.28
CA VAL A 94 17.08 19.34 2.25
C VAL A 94 18.41 19.70 1.59
N ASN A 95 18.84 18.93 0.58
CA ASN A 95 20.17 19.11 -0.04
C ASN A 95 20.19 20.01 -1.27
N ASN A 96 19.07 20.18 -1.96
CA ASN A 96 19.04 20.82 -3.28
C ASN A 96 18.10 22.04 -3.39
N THR A 97 17.38 22.38 -2.32
CA THR A 97 16.44 23.50 -2.32
C THR A 97 16.95 24.59 -1.36
N PRO A 98 16.74 25.89 -1.66
CA PRO A 98 17.01 26.96 -0.70
C PRO A 98 16.33 26.70 0.64
N ARG A 99 17.07 26.95 1.74
CA ARG A 99 16.66 26.58 3.10
C ARG A 99 15.24 27.03 3.45
N GLU A 100 14.90 28.28 3.16
CA GLU A 100 13.60 28.86 3.47
C GLU A 100 12.47 28.16 2.71
N SER A 101 12.70 27.84 1.44
CA SER A 101 11.72 27.11 0.62
C SER A 101 11.56 25.67 1.08
N ALA A 102 12.64 25.01 1.47
CA ALA A 102 12.58 23.65 2.01
C ALA A 102 11.79 23.60 3.34
N ILE A 103 12.02 24.57 4.24
CA ILE A 103 11.27 24.69 5.50
C ILE A 103 9.76 24.83 5.22
N LEU A 104 9.36 25.73 4.32
CA LEU A 104 7.94 25.92 3.97
C LEU A 104 7.29 24.63 3.44
N LEU A 105 8.00 23.88 2.60
CA LEU A 105 7.50 22.61 2.07
C LEU A 105 7.40 21.52 3.16
N LEU A 106 8.35 21.47 4.08
CA LEU A 106 8.32 20.55 5.22
C LEU A 106 7.20 20.92 6.19
N GLU A 107 6.95 22.19 6.46
CA GLU A 107 5.82 22.65 7.29
C GLU A 107 4.47 22.25 6.68
N TYR A 108 4.30 22.46 5.37
CA TYR A 108 3.12 22.02 4.65
C TYR A 108 2.94 20.50 4.76
N LEU A 109 3.99 19.73 4.52
CA LEU A 109 3.95 18.27 4.60
C LEU A 109 3.63 17.80 6.04
N ALA A 110 4.19 18.46 7.07
CA ALA A 110 3.89 18.16 8.46
C ALA A 110 2.41 18.37 8.79
N GLU A 111 1.81 19.44 8.25
CA GLU A 111 0.39 19.72 8.48
C GLU A 111 -0.53 18.68 7.82
N GLU A 112 -0.23 18.27 6.59
CA GLU A 112 -0.98 17.24 5.89
C GLU A 112 -0.86 15.86 6.56
N LEU A 113 0.35 15.49 7.00
CA LEU A 113 0.57 14.24 7.75
C LEU A 113 -0.12 14.23 9.11
N ARG A 114 -0.21 15.40 9.77
CA ARG A 114 -0.96 15.54 11.02
C ARG A 114 -2.47 15.35 10.82
N LYS A 115 -3.03 15.91 9.74
CA LYS A 115 -4.44 15.69 9.37
C LYS A 115 -4.73 14.24 9.00
N ALA A 116 -3.77 13.58 8.37
CA ALA A 116 -3.87 12.16 8.00
C ALA A 116 -3.58 11.20 9.17
N ASP A 117 -3.26 11.70 10.37
CA ASP A 117 -2.89 10.94 11.58
C ASP A 117 -1.76 9.92 11.33
N GLN A 118 -0.68 10.40 10.69
CA GLN A 118 0.50 9.59 10.33
C GLN A 118 1.72 10.00 11.20
N PRO A 119 1.79 9.55 12.46
CA PRO A 119 2.78 10.05 13.41
C PRO A 119 4.21 9.60 13.12
N LEU A 120 4.42 8.43 12.50
CA LEU A 120 5.76 7.94 12.15
C LEU A 120 6.36 8.75 11.00
N GLU A 121 5.56 9.02 9.98
CA GLU A 121 5.91 9.85 8.84
C GLU A 121 6.12 11.30 9.26
N LEU A 122 5.28 11.81 10.16
CA LEU A 122 5.42 13.13 10.76
C LEU A 122 6.74 13.27 11.52
N ALA A 123 7.17 12.23 12.24
CA ALA A 123 8.47 12.22 12.90
C ALA A 123 9.63 12.37 11.89
N GLN A 124 9.55 11.77 10.70
CA GLN A 124 10.58 11.93 9.67
C GLN A 124 10.68 13.38 9.19
N VAL A 125 9.55 14.07 9.02
CA VAL A 125 9.53 15.50 8.68
C VAL A 125 10.17 16.33 9.78
N TYR A 126 9.80 16.10 11.05
CA TYR A 126 10.40 16.83 12.16
C TYR A 126 11.89 16.53 12.37
N ALA A 127 12.36 15.33 12.01
CA ALA A 127 13.79 15.03 12.01
C ALA A 127 14.54 15.91 10.99
N ALA A 128 14.00 16.06 9.78
CA ALA A 128 14.55 16.94 8.76
C ALA A 128 14.51 18.42 9.19
N MET A 129 13.38 18.86 9.75
CA MET A 129 13.28 20.24 10.27
C MET A 129 14.26 20.52 11.40
N LYS A 130 14.43 19.58 12.32
CA LYS A 130 15.43 19.66 13.40
C LYS A 130 16.85 19.82 12.84
N GLU A 131 17.21 19.05 11.81
CA GLU A 131 18.50 19.15 11.14
C GLU A 131 18.69 20.52 10.49
N MET A 132 17.69 21.03 9.78
CA MET A 132 17.73 22.36 9.17
C MET A 132 17.82 23.52 10.17
N HIS A 133 17.32 23.31 11.38
CA HIS A 133 17.35 24.27 12.50
C HIS A 133 18.48 24.03 13.50
N SER A 134 19.49 23.21 13.17
CA SER A 134 20.57 22.81 14.08
C SER A 134 21.30 23.97 14.77
N TRP A 135 21.28 25.17 14.18
CA TRP A 135 21.94 26.38 14.68
C TRP A 135 20.94 27.46 15.14
N SER A 136 19.66 27.14 15.33
CA SER A 136 18.63 28.09 15.76
C SER A 136 17.93 27.63 17.04
N GLN A 137 17.20 28.55 17.69
CA GLN A 137 16.40 28.25 18.88
C GLN A 137 15.25 27.27 18.57
N ASP A 138 14.81 27.22 17.30
CA ASP A 138 13.74 26.34 16.85
C ASP A 138 14.12 24.85 16.86
N TYR A 139 15.43 24.54 16.96
CA TYR A 139 15.91 23.17 17.11
C TYR A 139 15.16 22.40 18.19
N TYR A 140 15.07 22.98 19.41
CA TYR A 140 14.42 22.35 20.55
C TYR A 140 12.91 22.18 20.36
N HIS A 141 12.28 23.11 19.65
CA HIS A 141 10.88 22.98 19.28
C HIS A 141 10.65 21.75 18.40
N TYR A 142 11.41 21.60 17.32
CA TYR A 142 11.27 20.46 16.40
C TYR A 142 11.73 19.13 17.01
N GLU A 143 12.72 19.16 17.90
CA GLU A 143 13.11 17.98 18.68
C GLU A 143 11.96 17.51 19.58
N GLN A 144 11.25 18.42 20.23
CA GLN A 144 10.09 18.09 21.05
C GLN A 144 8.95 17.52 20.20
N GLN A 145 8.68 18.10 19.03
CA GLN A 145 7.65 17.57 18.10
C GLN A 145 8.02 16.18 17.57
N TYR A 146 9.28 15.95 17.21
CA TYR A 146 9.80 14.65 16.84
C TYR A 146 9.54 13.61 17.95
N ASN A 147 9.95 13.90 19.18
CA ASN A 147 9.80 12.98 20.31
C ASN A 147 8.32 12.67 20.60
N LYS A 148 7.43 13.66 20.51
CA LYS A 148 5.98 13.45 20.65
C LYS A 148 5.43 12.53 19.55
N SER A 149 5.83 12.74 18.31
CA SER A 149 5.38 11.93 17.18
C SER A 149 5.85 10.48 17.30
N ILE A 150 7.12 10.25 17.71
CA ILE A 150 7.64 8.91 17.97
C ILE A 150 6.90 8.23 19.13
N ALA A 151 6.67 8.93 20.23
CA ALA A 151 5.94 8.38 21.36
C ALA A 151 4.51 7.98 20.97
N TYR A 152 3.84 8.80 20.16
CA TYR A 152 2.50 8.50 19.66
C TYR A 152 2.50 7.31 18.70
N ALA A 153 3.45 7.23 17.77
CA ALA A 153 3.60 6.08 16.87
C ALA A 153 3.80 4.77 17.65
N LEU A 154 4.68 4.78 18.66
CA LEU A 154 4.90 3.62 19.52
C LEU A 154 3.66 3.23 20.32
N ALA A 155 2.87 4.19 20.79
CA ALA A 155 1.61 3.91 21.48
C ALA A 155 0.59 3.23 20.56
N ILE A 156 0.47 3.67 19.30
CA ILE A 156 -0.38 3.04 18.27
C ILE A 156 0.08 1.61 18.01
N GLU A 157 1.39 1.41 17.78
CA GLU A 157 1.95 0.08 17.51
C GLU A 157 1.67 -0.89 18.67
N LYS A 158 1.89 -0.45 19.90
CA LYS A 158 1.58 -1.26 21.10
C LYS A 158 0.09 -1.58 21.23
N GLY A 159 -0.77 -0.62 20.92
CA GLY A 159 -2.22 -0.85 20.87
C GLY A 159 -2.63 -1.90 19.83
N GLN A 160 -1.99 -1.88 18.66
CA GLN A 160 -2.22 -2.87 17.60
C GLN A 160 -1.71 -4.26 18.01
N GLU A 161 -0.55 -4.36 18.66
CA GLU A 161 0.01 -5.60 19.19
C GLU A 161 -0.96 -6.25 20.18
N VAL A 162 -1.45 -5.47 21.16
CA VAL A 162 -2.41 -5.94 22.16
C VAL A 162 -3.72 -6.43 21.49
N ARG A 163 -4.24 -5.67 20.52
CA ARG A 163 -5.44 -6.06 19.77
C ARG A 163 -5.23 -7.36 19.00
N THR A 164 -4.08 -7.53 18.36
CA THR A 164 -3.74 -8.75 17.61
C THR A 164 -3.63 -9.94 18.53
N HIS A 165 -2.98 -9.78 19.68
CA HIS A 165 -2.88 -10.83 20.70
C HIS A 165 -4.28 -11.24 21.21
N PHE A 166 -5.10 -10.27 21.58
CA PHE A 166 -6.47 -10.54 22.02
C PHE A 166 -7.30 -11.28 20.97
N SER A 167 -7.24 -10.84 19.70
CA SER A 167 -7.95 -11.50 18.60
C SER A 167 -7.51 -12.96 18.43
N ARG A 168 -6.23 -13.24 18.59
CA ARG A 168 -5.66 -14.59 18.53
C ARG A 168 -6.19 -15.47 19.68
N GLU A 169 -6.18 -14.96 20.89
CA GLU A 169 -6.68 -15.69 22.06
C GLU A 169 -8.18 -15.99 21.94
N CYS A 170 -8.97 -15.01 21.46
CA CYS A 170 -10.38 -15.24 21.17
C CYS A 170 -10.60 -16.32 20.11
N ALA A 171 -9.80 -16.33 19.03
CA ALA A 171 -9.89 -17.36 17.99
C ALA A 171 -9.54 -18.75 18.54
N VAL A 172 -8.50 -18.87 19.35
CA VAL A 172 -8.13 -20.14 20.03
C VAL A 172 -9.27 -20.60 20.94
N TYR A 173 -9.81 -19.70 21.76
CA TYR A 173 -10.93 -20.02 22.65
C TYR A 173 -12.14 -20.53 21.86
N CYS A 174 -12.56 -19.86 20.80
CA CYS A 174 -13.66 -20.30 19.96
C CYS A 174 -13.41 -21.67 19.33
N LEU A 175 -12.20 -21.93 18.84
CA LEU A 175 -11.85 -23.22 18.22
C LEU A 175 -11.84 -24.35 19.23
N THR A 176 -11.46 -24.12 20.51
CA THR A 176 -11.36 -25.13 21.53
C THR A 176 -12.71 -25.42 22.20
N HIS A 177 -13.68 -24.49 22.13
CA HIS A 177 -14.97 -24.59 22.82
C HIS A 177 -16.15 -24.76 21.85
N GLN A 178 -15.95 -24.92 20.54
CA GLN A 178 -17.03 -25.23 19.58
C GLN A 178 -17.73 -26.59 19.80
N GLY A 179 -17.26 -27.40 20.75
CA GLY A 179 -17.85 -28.69 21.09
C GLY A 179 -18.67 -28.70 22.40
N VAL A 180 -18.95 -27.56 23.02
CA VAL A 180 -19.59 -27.45 24.34
C VAL A 180 -20.97 -26.78 24.29
N ILE A 181 -21.53 -26.56 23.10
CA ILE A 181 -22.91 -26.08 22.94
C ILE A 181 -23.71 -27.19 22.27
N ASP A 182 -24.10 -28.17 23.06
CA ASP A 182 -25.24 -29.08 22.86
C ASP A 182 -26.30 -28.80 23.94
#